data_cfb26288fbdc9ddc10d911adbe1d54a0
#
_entry.id   cfb26288fbdc9ddc10d911adbe1d54a0
#
_cell.length_a   1.000
_cell.length_b   1.000
_cell.length_c   1.000
_cell.angle_alpha   90.00
_cell.angle_beta   90.00
_cell.angle_gamma   90.00
#
_symmetry.space_group_name_H-M   'P 1'
#
loop_
_entity.id
_entity.type
_entity.pdbx_description
1 polymer ?
#
loop_
_entity_poly.entity_id
_entity_poly.type
_entity_poly.pdbx_seq_one_letter_code
_entity_poly.pdbx_strand_id
1 'polypeptide(L)'
;MTFLQITSALIVLAGAFGAINYLFLKLPSSIGILVVSLLASMVMLGVDQLAPGLGIADNARQVVTGIDFSDALLEGMLGLLLFAGALHVPISELRQQWRVVALMATLGVGLSTAIVGFGFSWITGMPLMVALVFGALISPTDPVAVLGVLRSANLRKSLETKIAGESLFNDGVGYVVFLVLVGLAFPGGDAHGVAGEVSTDHGTEVALMGAATLFMQEAVGGALLGITLGWLVFRVMRLIDDYSLEVLITLGLAFGGYELAVALHVSAPIMAVCAGLLIGDIGAKHGMSEETRKYVDAFWKLIDEILNAVLFLLIGLEVFAVTFTSDLLVAGTMAIALALFARLAAVAVPVLLLQPFRGFSGGVIPIMTWGGLKGGISVALALSLPDSDWKPLILTATYMVVIFSIIVQGLTVAKLANRVGRAPDLM
;
A
#
# COMPACT_ATOMS: atom_id res chain seq x y z
N MET A 1 -3.51 -27.17 0.23
CA MET A 1 -2.98 -27.01 1.60
C MET A 1 -4.07 -26.46 2.49
N THR A 2 -4.06 -26.74 3.81
CA THR A 2 -5.00 -26.09 4.75
C THR A 2 -4.51 -24.66 5.05
N PHE A 3 -5.43 -23.78 5.45
CA PHE A 3 -5.10 -22.40 5.87
C PHE A 3 -3.98 -22.38 6.93
N LEU A 4 -4.04 -23.28 7.91
CA LEU A 4 -3.02 -23.38 8.95
C LEU A 4 -1.63 -23.76 8.40
N GLN A 5 -1.57 -24.65 7.41
CA GLN A 5 -0.30 -25.05 6.78
C GLN A 5 0.33 -23.88 6.02
N ILE A 6 -0.47 -23.12 5.28
CA ILE A 6 -0.02 -21.94 4.55
C ILE A 6 0.52 -20.89 5.52
N THR A 7 -0.28 -20.50 6.53
CA THR A 7 0.11 -19.50 7.53
C THR A 7 1.39 -19.94 8.29
N SER A 8 1.49 -21.21 8.67
CA SER A 8 2.68 -21.73 9.34
C SER A 8 3.92 -21.64 8.46
N ALA A 9 3.80 -22.00 7.17
CA ALA A 9 4.91 -21.93 6.23
C ALA A 9 5.37 -20.46 6.02
N LEU A 10 4.43 -19.54 5.86
CA LEU A 10 4.74 -18.11 5.69
C LEU A 10 5.46 -17.53 6.92
N ILE A 11 4.99 -17.83 8.12
CA ILE A 11 5.63 -17.34 9.37
C ILE A 11 7.03 -17.92 9.51
N VAL A 12 7.20 -19.23 9.27
CA VAL A 12 8.51 -19.89 9.35
C VAL A 12 9.48 -19.32 8.32
N LEU A 13 9.05 -19.13 7.07
CA LEU A 13 9.87 -18.57 6.01
C LEU A 13 10.22 -17.09 6.29
N ALA A 14 9.25 -16.28 6.73
CA ALA A 14 9.50 -14.89 7.09
C ALA A 14 10.53 -14.78 8.23
N GLY A 15 10.39 -15.62 9.26
CA GLY A 15 11.36 -15.69 10.36
C GLY A 15 12.75 -16.15 9.90
N ALA A 16 12.82 -17.20 9.07
CA ALA A 16 14.09 -17.71 8.54
C ALA A 16 14.78 -16.68 7.64
N PHE A 17 14.05 -16.04 6.72
CA PHE A 17 14.61 -15.04 5.81
C PHE A 17 14.97 -13.75 6.56
N GLY A 18 14.18 -13.37 7.57
CA GLY A 18 14.54 -12.29 8.49
C GLY A 18 15.83 -12.59 9.25
N ALA A 19 16.02 -13.82 9.75
CA ALA A 19 17.26 -14.24 10.41
C ALA A 19 18.46 -14.24 9.45
N ILE A 20 18.29 -14.72 8.22
CA ILE A 20 19.34 -14.64 7.18
C ILE A 20 19.72 -13.20 6.91
N ASN A 21 18.74 -12.30 6.74
CA ASN A 21 19.01 -10.88 6.57
C ASN A 21 19.78 -10.29 7.75
N TYR A 22 19.34 -10.57 8.97
CA TYR A 22 19.95 -10.03 10.18
C TYR A 22 21.41 -10.47 10.34
N LEU A 23 21.70 -11.73 10.05
CA LEU A 23 23.05 -12.32 10.22
C LEU A 23 24.01 -11.94 9.10
N PHE A 24 23.54 -11.91 7.85
CA PHE A 24 24.43 -11.84 6.68
C PHE A 24 24.30 -10.53 5.89
N LEU A 25 23.07 -10.06 5.57
CA LEU A 25 22.86 -8.93 4.67
C LEU A 25 22.82 -7.59 5.41
N LYS A 26 22.26 -7.57 6.63
CA LYS A 26 22.11 -6.36 7.48
C LYS A 26 21.36 -5.22 6.78
N LEU A 27 20.44 -5.55 5.87
CA LEU A 27 19.56 -4.61 5.22
C LEU A 27 18.39 -4.23 6.13
N PRO A 28 17.67 -3.12 5.88
CA PRO A 28 16.39 -2.85 6.54
C PRO A 28 15.47 -4.08 6.44
N SER A 29 14.78 -4.43 7.53
CA SER A 29 14.11 -5.73 7.71
C SER A 29 13.26 -6.12 6.51
N SER A 30 12.32 -5.28 6.11
CA SER A 30 11.40 -5.54 4.98
C SER A 30 12.14 -5.75 3.67
N ILE A 31 13.10 -4.87 3.33
CA ILE A 31 13.90 -4.97 2.10
C ILE A 31 14.75 -6.25 2.12
N GLY A 32 15.31 -6.56 3.28
CA GLY A 32 16.14 -7.75 3.43
C GLY A 32 15.38 -9.05 3.22
N ILE A 33 14.16 -9.16 3.78
CA ILE A 33 13.29 -10.32 3.57
C ILE A 33 12.92 -10.46 2.09
N LEU A 34 12.55 -9.36 1.42
CA LEU A 34 12.28 -9.36 -0.01
C LEU A 34 13.49 -9.84 -0.83
N VAL A 35 14.68 -9.32 -0.56
CA VAL A 35 15.89 -9.70 -1.29
C VAL A 35 16.21 -11.19 -1.09
N VAL A 36 16.11 -11.69 0.15
CA VAL A 36 16.35 -13.12 0.44
C VAL A 36 15.30 -13.99 -0.25
N SER A 37 14.02 -13.63 -0.22
CA SER A 37 12.96 -14.40 -0.88
C SER A 37 13.10 -14.40 -2.40
N LEU A 38 13.44 -13.27 -3.01
CA LEU A 38 13.74 -13.16 -4.43
C LEU A 38 14.94 -14.05 -4.84
N LEU A 39 16.03 -13.97 -4.08
CA LEU A 39 17.21 -14.82 -4.35
C LEU A 39 16.88 -16.30 -4.21
N ALA A 40 16.13 -16.68 -3.17
CA ALA A 40 15.68 -18.05 -3.00
C ALA A 40 14.81 -18.51 -4.19
N SER A 41 13.86 -17.71 -4.63
CA SER A 41 13.00 -17.98 -5.77
C SER A 41 13.80 -18.10 -7.07
N MET A 42 14.76 -17.20 -7.31
CA MET A 42 15.64 -17.25 -8.49
C MET A 42 16.54 -18.49 -8.49
N VAL A 43 17.07 -18.87 -7.32
CA VAL A 43 17.86 -20.11 -7.19
C VAL A 43 17.00 -21.32 -7.52
N MET A 44 15.77 -21.39 -7.02
CA MET A 44 14.85 -22.50 -7.32
C MET A 44 14.54 -22.59 -8.82
N LEU A 45 14.25 -21.46 -9.48
CA LEU A 45 14.06 -21.38 -10.93
C LEU A 45 15.32 -21.81 -11.71
N GLY A 46 16.50 -21.40 -11.26
CA GLY A 46 17.77 -21.77 -11.87
C GLY A 46 18.09 -23.28 -11.72
N VAL A 47 17.83 -23.85 -10.55
CA VAL A 47 18.01 -25.31 -10.32
C VAL A 47 17.06 -26.12 -11.22
N ASP A 48 15.82 -25.66 -11.39
CA ASP A 48 14.84 -26.36 -12.23
C ASP A 48 15.25 -26.34 -13.72
N GLN A 49 15.86 -25.24 -14.20
CA GLN A 49 16.43 -25.18 -15.57
C GLN A 49 17.62 -26.13 -15.75
N LEU A 50 18.45 -26.32 -14.71
CA LEU A 50 19.61 -27.21 -14.77
C LEU A 50 19.27 -28.66 -14.56
N ALA A 51 18.19 -28.94 -13.82
CA ALA A 51 17.71 -30.29 -13.50
C ALA A 51 16.18 -30.40 -13.60
N PRO A 52 15.60 -30.36 -14.81
CA PRO A 52 14.15 -30.33 -15.03
C PRO A 52 13.39 -31.51 -14.41
N GLY A 53 14.08 -32.61 -14.12
CA GLY A 53 13.49 -33.82 -13.53
C GLY A 53 13.15 -33.72 -12.05
N LEU A 54 13.57 -32.65 -11.36
CA LEU A 54 13.29 -32.47 -9.93
C LEU A 54 11.93 -31.81 -9.67
N GLY A 55 11.39 -31.04 -10.64
CA GLY A 55 10.09 -30.38 -10.55
C GLY A 55 9.97 -29.41 -9.37
N ILE A 56 11.08 -28.82 -8.90
CA ILE A 56 11.12 -27.97 -7.71
C ILE A 56 10.35 -26.68 -7.96
N ALA A 57 10.55 -26.06 -9.13
CA ALA A 57 9.85 -24.82 -9.47
C ALA A 57 8.35 -25.05 -9.70
N ASP A 58 7.96 -26.18 -10.27
CA ASP A 58 6.55 -26.53 -10.46
C ASP A 58 5.84 -26.76 -9.13
N ASN A 59 6.49 -27.47 -8.20
CA ASN A 59 5.95 -27.65 -6.85
C ASN A 59 5.87 -26.31 -6.09
N ALA A 60 6.90 -25.46 -6.18
CA ALA A 60 6.88 -24.15 -5.57
C ALA A 60 5.77 -23.26 -6.19
N ARG A 61 5.64 -23.28 -7.52
CA ARG A 61 4.55 -22.57 -8.23
C ARG A 61 3.18 -23.04 -7.76
N GLN A 62 2.93 -24.34 -7.66
CA GLN A 62 1.67 -24.88 -7.15
C GLN A 62 1.36 -24.43 -5.71
N VAL A 63 2.38 -24.32 -4.87
CA VAL A 63 2.20 -23.82 -3.50
C VAL A 63 1.87 -22.32 -3.52
N VAL A 64 2.62 -21.53 -4.27
CA VAL A 64 2.44 -20.07 -4.35
C VAL A 64 1.10 -19.71 -5.01
N THR A 65 0.75 -20.33 -6.14
CA THR A 65 -0.55 -20.12 -6.80
C THR A 65 -1.73 -20.68 -6.00
N GLY A 66 -1.48 -21.59 -5.06
CA GLY A 66 -2.50 -22.07 -4.12
C GLY A 66 -2.74 -21.14 -2.93
N ILE A 67 -1.90 -20.11 -2.78
CA ILE A 67 -2.13 -18.99 -1.84
C ILE A 67 -2.82 -17.90 -2.63
N ASP A 68 -4.07 -17.60 -2.28
CA ASP A 68 -4.71 -16.42 -2.85
C ASP A 68 -4.11 -15.17 -2.19
N PHE A 69 -3.03 -14.67 -2.84
CA PHE A 69 -2.27 -13.52 -2.34
C PHE A 69 -3.13 -12.27 -2.29
N SER A 70 -4.02 -12.07 -3.28
CA SER A 70 -4.87 -10.89 -3.33
C SER A 70 -5.85 -10.87 -2.17
N ASP A 71 -6.55 -11.97 -1.91
CA ASP A 71 -7.51 -12.08 -0.83
C ASP A 71 -6.83 -12.00 0.53
N ALA A 72 -5.72 -12.75 0.70
CA ALA A 72 -4.95 -12.70 1.95
C ALA A 72 -4.47 -11.28 2.29
N LEU A 73 -4.05 -10.51 1.28
CA LEU A 73 -3.59 -9.13 1.50
C LEU A 73 -4.76 -8.16 1.63
N LEU A 74 -5.70 -8.16 0.67
CA LEU A 74 -6.76 -7.15 0.60
C LEU A 74 -7.79 -7.35 1.71
N GLU A 75 -8.18 -8.60 1.98
CA GLU A 75 -9.18 -8.90 3.00
C GLU A 75 -8.57 -9.15 4.39
N GLY A 76 -7.38 -9.75 4.46
CA GLY A 76 -6.79 -10.15 5.73
C GLY A 76 -5.82 -9.13 6.34
N MET A 77 -4.93 -8.56 5.55
CA MET A 77 -3.77 -7.81 6.07
C MET A 77 -3.90 -6.29 5.92
N LEU A 78 -4.52 -5.81 4.83
CA LEU A 78 -4.55 -4.39 4.49
C LEU A 78 -5.18 -3.53 5.60
N GLY A 79 -6.33 -3.96 6.13
CA GLY A 79 -7.01 -3.26 7.22
C GLY A 79 -6.15 -3.12 8.46
N LEU A 80 -5.46 -4.20 8.85
CA LEU A 80 -4.56 -4.20 10.00
C LEU A 80 -3.33 -3.31 9.79
N LEU A 81 -2.71 -3.37 8.60
CA LEU A 81 -1.55 -2.54 8.25
C LEU A 81 -1.91 -1.06 8.26
N LEU A 82 -3.04 -0.70 7.66
CA LEU A 82 -3.51 0.68 7.61
C LEU A 82 -3.91 1.19 9.00
N PHE A 83 -4.59 0.37 9.80
CA PHE A 83 -4.94 0.71 11.17
C PHE A 83 -3.69 0.90 12.03
N ALA A 84 -2.73 -0.04 11.98
CA ALA A 84 -1.46 0.05 12.70
C ALA A 84 -0.64 1.27 12.29
N GLY A 85 -0.54 1.52 10.98
CA GLY A 85 0.13 2.71 10.44
C GLY A 85 -0.53 4.01 10.90
N ALA A 86 -1.86 4.08 10.86
CA ALA A 86 -2.64 5.24 11.28
C ALA A 86 -2.50 5.53 12.78
N LEU A 87 -2.45 4.50 13.60
CA LEU A 87 -2.33 4.60 15.05
C LEU A 87 -1.06 5.36 15.50
N HIS A 88 0.01 5.25 14.69
CA HIS A 88 1.29 5.90 14.98
C HIS A 88 1.42 7.33 14.42
N VAL A 89 0.41 7.84 13.67
CA VAL A 89 0.44 9.19 13.10
C VAL A 89 -0.24 10.21 14.03
N PRO A 90 0.48 11.20 14.58
CA PRO A 90 -0.13 12.21 15.45
C PRO A 90 -1.08 13.12 14.67
N ILE A 91 -2.37 13.16 15.04
CA ILE A 91 -3.37 14.04 14.39
C ILE A 91 -2.96 15.52 14.49
N SER A 92 -2.34 15.93 15.58
CA SER A 92 -1.87 17.32 15.78
C SER A 92 -0.89 17.77 14.69
N GLU A 93 0.01 16.88 14.27
CA GLU A 93 0.98 17.13 13.19
C GLU A 93 0.32 16.99 11.82
N LEU A 94 -0.53 15.99 11.65
CA LEU A 94 -1.30 15.80 10.43
C LEU A 94 -2.20 17.00 10.15
N ARG A 95 -2.85 17.57 11.19
CA ARG A 95 -3.67 18.79 11.08
C ARG A 95 -2.88 19.99 10.59
N GLN A 96 -1.60 20.09 10.94
CA GLN A 96 -0.75 21.16 10.39
C GLN A 96 -0.43 20.97 8.91
N GLN A 97 -0.38 19.71 8.46
CA GLN A 97 0.00 19.33 7.09
C GLN A 97 -1.21 18.91 6.22
N TRP A 98 -2.45 18.96 6.74
CA TRP A 98 -3.63 18.36 6.11
C TRP A 98 -3.86 18.78 4.65
N ARG A 99 -3.61 20.05 4.31
CA ARG A 99 -3.78 20.54 2.92
C ARG A 99 -2.82 19.91 1.95
N VAL A 100 -1.57 19.70 2.37
CA VAL A 100 -0.54 19.06 1.55
C VAL A 100 -0.88 17.58 1.39
N VAL A 101 -1.18 16.91 2.49
CA VAL A 101 -1.54 15.49 2.51
C VAL A 101 -2.81 15.25 1.68
N ALA A 102 -3.87 16.03 1.88
CA ALA A 102 -5.12 15.88 1.12
C ALA A 102 -4.92 16.10 -0.39
N LEU A 103 -4.18 17.15 -0.79
CA LEU A 103 -3.90 17.38 -2.22
C LEU A 103 -3.03 16.29 -2.83
N MET A 104 -2.03 15.78 -2.11
CA MET A 104 -1.19 14.69 -2.61
C MET A 104 -1.96 13.37 -2.68
N ALA A 105 -2.80 13.08 -1.70
CA ALA A 105 -3.60 11.86 -1.67
C ALA A 105 -4.77 11.87 -2.68
N THR A 106 -5.23 13.02 -3.14
CA THR A 106 -6.34 13.12 -4.11
C THR A 106 -5.86 13.54 -5.48
N LEU A 107 -5.44 14.80 -5.65
CA LEU A 107 -4.91 15.32 -6.92
C LEU A 107 -3.67 14.55 -7.37
N GLY A 108 -2.77 14.19 -6.42
CA GLY A 108 -1.58 13.40 -6.71
C GLY A 108 -1.92 12.01 -7.26
N VAL A 109 -2.88 11.31 -6.64
CA VAL A 109 -3.38 10.01 -7.13
C VAL A 109 -4.01 10.16 -8.51
N GLY A 110 -4.89 11.14 -8.70
CA GLY A 110 -5.53 11.41 -9.99
C GLY A 110 -4.52 11.72 -11.10
N LEU A 111 -3.53 12.58 -10.83
CA LEU A 111 -2.45 12.90 -11.78
C LEU A 111 -1.59 11.67 -12.09
N SER A 112 -1.21 10.90 -11.06
CA SER A 112 -0.43 9.68 -11.25
C SER A 112 -1.20 8.66 -12.10
N THR A 113 -2.46 8.42 -11.78
CA THR A 113 -3.35 7.53 -12.53
C THR A 113 -3.47 7.95 -14.01
N ALA A 114 -3.70 9.24 -14.24
CA ALA A 114 -3.82 9.77 -15.61
C ALA A 114 -2.50 9.64 -16.37
N ILE A 115 -1.38 10.11 -15.82
CA ILE A 115 -0.06 10.08 -16.48
C ILE A 115 0.35 8.64 -16.81
N VAL A 116 0.23 7.73 -15.83
CA VAL A 116 0.57 6.32 -16.06
C VAL A 116 -0.40 5.69 -17.05
N GLY A 117 -1.72 5.91 -16.90
CA GLY A 117 -2.72 5.33 -17.78
C GLY A 117 -2.55 5.77 -19.23
N PHE A 118 -2.47 7.08 -19.51
CA PHE A 118 -2.26 7.58 -20.86
C PHE A 118 -0.91 7.16 -21.44
N GLY A 119 0.16 7.26 -20.63
CA GLY A 119 1.50 6.89 -21.08
C GLY A 119 1.63 5.40 -21.37
N PHE A 120 1.07 4.53 -20.51
CA PHE A 120 1.14 3.08 -20.69
C PHE A 120 0.26 2.60 -21.87
N SER A 121 -0.94 3.19 -22.04
CA SER A 121 -1.78 2.96 -23.22
C SER A 121 -1.03 3.31 -24.51
N TRP A 122 -0.34 4.46 -24.54
CA TRP A 122 0.43 4.89 -25.72
C TRP A 122 1.63 3.97 -26.00
N ILE A 123 2.32 3.49 -24.97
CA ILE A 123 3.51 2.61 -25.11
C ILE A 123 3.12 1.21 -25.57
N THR A 124 2.04 0.64 -25.00
CA THR A 124 1.69 -0.77 -25.17
C THR A 124 0.55 -1.04 -26.14
N GLY A 125 -0.20 0.00 -26.56
CA GLY A 125 -1.44 -0.16 -27.32
C GLY A 125 -2.62 -0.70 -26.50
N MET A 126 -2.48 -0.80 -25.16
CA MET A 126 -3.53 -1.24 -24.25
C MET A 126 -4.74 -0.29 -24.30
N PRO A 127 -5.99 -0.78 -24.24
CA PRO A 127 -7.17 0.07 -24.12
C PRO A 127 -7.04 1.04 -22.97
N LEU A 128 -7.41 2.31 -23.19
CA LEU A 128 -7.17 3.38 -22.22
C LEU A 128 -7.76 3.10 -20.83
N MET A 129 -8.98 2.55 -20.76
CA MET A 129 -9.61 2.23 -19.46
C MET A 129 -8.81 1.18 -18.68
N VAL A 130 -8.31 0.14 -19.36
CA VAL A 130 -7.46 -0.89 -18.75
C VAL A 130 -6.12 -0.30 -18.31
N ALA A 131 -5.53 0.58 -19.11
CA ALA A 131 -4.30 1.28 -18.74
C ALA A 131 -4.49 2.26 -17.58
N LEU A 132 -5.66 2.89 -17.44
CA LEU A 132 -6.01 3.71 -16.28
C LEU A 132 -6.14 2.86 -15.00
N VAL A 133 -6.64 1.62 -15.09
CA VAL A 133 -6.61 0.67 -13.98
C VAL A 133 -5.17 0.40 -13.54
N PHE A 134 -4.24 0.17 -14.49
CA PHE A 134 -2.82 0.06 -14.16
C PHE A 134 -2.28 1.34 -13.50
N GLY A 135 -2.68 2.51 -13.99
CA GLY A 135 -2.33 3.79 -13.37
C GLY A 135 -2.82 3.91 -11.92
N ALA A 136 -4.05 3.48 -11.65
CA ALA A 136 -4.62 3.54 -10.30
C ALA A 136 -3.91 2.60 -9.33
N LEU A 137 -3.68 1.34 -9.71
CA LEU A 137 -3.03 0.36 -8.83
C LEU A 137 -1.56 0.67 -8.54
N ILE A 138 -0.87 1.42 -9.43
CA ILE A 138 0.53 1.82 -9.19
C ILE A 138 0.64 3.19 -8.50
N SER A 139 -0.46 3.94 -8.33
CA SER A 139 -0.46 5.25 -7.67
C SER A 139 -0.16 5.20 -6.18
N PRO A 140 -0.72 4.29 -5.36
CA PRO A 140 -0.48 4.20 -3.93
C PRO A 140 1.01 4.05 -3.58
N THR A 141 1.40 4.50 -2.38
CA THR A 141 2.80 4.45 -1.93
C THR A 141 2.90 3.87 -0.53
N ASP A 142 3.82 2.95 -0.32
CA ASP A 142 4.05 2.26 0.95
C ASP A 142 4.91 3.10 1.90
N PRO A 143 4.37 3.55 3.05
CA PRO A 143 5.14 4.32 4.01
C PRO A 143 6.12 3.47 4.81
N VAL A 144 5.85 2.17 4.98
CA VAL A 144 6.59 1.31 5.91
C VAL A 144 8.02 1.10 5.43
N ALA A 145 8.17 0.73 4.15
CA ALA A 145 9.49 0.53 3.56
C ALA A 145 10.32 1.81 3.62
N VAL A 146 9.71 2.97 3.35
CA VAL A 146 10.44 4.25 3.34
C VAL A 146 10.73 4.76 4.74
N LEU A 147 9.78 4.73 5.67
CA LEU A 147 9.98 5.23 7.04
C LEU A 147 10.98 4.37 7.81
N GLY A 148 10.99 3.06 7.61
CA GLY A 148 11.99 2.17 8.18
C GLY A 148 13.42 2.56 7.81
N VAL A 149 13.65 2.96 6.56
CA VAL A 149 14.96 3.43 6.08
C VAL A 149 15.25 4.87 6.52
N LEU A 150 14.25 5.74 6.49
CA LEU A 150 14.42 7.18 6.76
C LEU A 150 14.59 7.48 8.26
N ARG A 151 14.11 6.63 9.18
CA ARG A 151 14.40 6.75 10.62
C ARG A 151 15.91 6.78 10.91
N SER A 152 16.71 6.07 10.12
CA SER A 152 18.17 6.09 10.23
C SER A 152 18.81 7.38 9.69
N ALA A 153 18.09 8.18 8.89
CA ALA A 153 18.57 9.39 8.24
C ALA A 153 18.28 10.69 9.01
N ASN A 154 17.73 10.61 10.25
CA ASN A 154 17.35 11.77 11.07
C ASN A 154 16.55 12.83 10.29
N LEU A 155 15.49 12.42 9.63
CA LEU A 155 14.59 13.31 8.92
C LEU A 155 13.90 14.29 9.87
N ARG A 156 13.52 15.43 9.32
CA ARG A 156 12.62 16.35 10.00
C ARG A 156 11.25 15.71 10.22
N LYS A 157 10.73 15.84 11.42
CA LYS A 157 9.45 15.25 11.84
C LYS A 157 8.29 15.68 10.91
N SER A 158 8.30 16.94 10.44
CA SER A 158 7.31 17.46 9.49
C SER A 158 7.31 16.73 8.14
N LEU A 159 8.47 16.20 7.69
CA LEU A 159 8.57 15.46 6.44
C LEU A 159 8.15 14.01 6.63
N GLU A 160 8.50 13.40 7.77
CA GLU A 160 8.00 12.06 8.14
C GLU A 160 6.46 12.04 8.18
N THR A 161 5.85 13.04 8.83
CA THR A 161 4.39 13.17 8.89
C THR A 161 3.75 13.38 7.52
N LYS A 162 4.40 14.13 6.61
CA LYS A 162 3.90 14.29 5.23
C LYS A 162 3.94 12.96 4.47
N ILE A 163 5.05 12.23 4.56
CA ILE A 163 5.22 10.94 3.89
C ILE A 163 4.23 9.92 4.45
N ALA A 164 4.17 9.77 5.78
CA ALA A 164 3.25 8.85 6.43
C ALA A 164 1.78 9.18 6.13
N GLY A 165 1.41 10.46 6.29
CA GLY A 165 0.05 10.92 6.05
C GLY A 165 -0.35 10.80 4.59
N GLU A 166 0.52 11.17 3.64
CA GLU A 166 0.23 10.99 2.22
C GLU A 166 -0.02 9.53 1.89
N SER A 167 0.92 8.64 2.25
CA SER A 167 0.81 7.21 1.93
C SER A 167 -0.41 6.57 2.56
N LEU A 168 -0.72 6.92 3.82
CA LEU A 168 -1.89 6.40 4.52
C LEU A 168 -3.22 6.73 3.81
N PHE A 169 -3.34 7.95 3.29
CA PHE A 169 -4.56 8.37 2.61
C PHE A 169 -4.57 8.01 1.12
N ASN A 170 -3.40 7.99 0.45
CA ASN A 170 -3.37 7.64 -0.96
C ASN A 170 -3.61 6.13 -1.20
N ASP A 171 -3.32 5.27 -0.23
CA ASP A 171 -3.69 3.85 -0.29
C ASP A 171 -5.22 3.70 -0.34
N GLY A 172 -5.95 4.37 0.56
CA GLY A 172 -7.41 4.34 0.58
C GLY A 172 -8.03 4.99 -0.67
N VAL A 173 -7.55 6.17 -1.07
CA VAL A 173 -8.06 6.87 -2.27
C VAL A 173 -7.72 6.09 -3.54
N GLY A 174 -6.50 5.59 -3.66
CA GLY A 174 -6.05 4.80 -4.79
C GLY A 174 -6.84 3.50 -4.96
N TYR A 175 -7.15 2.82 -3.83
CA TYR A 175 -8.01 1.64 -3.82
C TYR A 175 -9.41 1.96 -4.36
N VAL A 176 -10.05 3.04 -3.90
CA VAL A 176 -11.38 3.43 -4.38
C VAL A 176 -11.35 3.82 -5.87
N VAL A 177 -10.33 4.58 -6.31
CA VAL A 177 -10.14 4.91 -7.74
C VAL A 177 -9.94 3.64 -8.57
N PHE A 178 -9.16 2.68 -8.06
CA PHE A 178 -8.98 1.38 -8.70
C PHE A 178 -10.29 0.63 -8.86
N LEU A 179 -11.10 0.48 -7.82
CA LEU A 179 -12.41 -0.20 -7.88
C LEU A 179 -13.34 0.42 -8.93
N VAL A 180 -13.45 1.75 -8.92
CA VAL A 180 -14.25 2.48 -9.90
C VAL A 180 -13.77 2.21 -11.34
N LEU A 181 -12.46 2.27 -11.57
CA LEU A 181 -11.90 2.05 -12.91
C LEU A 181 -11.99 0.58 -13.36
N VAL A 182 -11.86 -0.39 -12.45
CA VAL A 182 -12.09 -1.81 -12.74
C VAL A 182 -13.53 -2.05 -13.16
N GLY A 183 -14.50 -1.49 -12.45
CA GLY A 183 -15.91 -1.57 -12.81
C GLY A 183 -16.22 -0.99 -14.21
N LEU A 184 -15.51 0.07 -14.60
CA LEU A 184 -15.66 0.68 -15.93
C LEU A 184 -14.90 -0.08 -17.03
N ALA A 185 -13.74 -0.66 -16.71
CA ALA A 185 -12.88 -1.34 -17.68
C ALA A 185 -13.33 -2.78 -17.97
N PHE A 186 -13.94 -3.45 -16.97
CA PHE A 186 -14.33 -4.86 -17.02
C PHE A 186 -15.82 -5.03 -16.66
N PRO A 187 -16.76 -4.55 -17.48
CA PRO A 187 -18.19 -4.67 -17.22
C PRO A 187 -18.59 -6.16 -17.17
N GLY A 188 -19.17 -6.62 -16.06
CA GLY A 188 -19.58 -8.00 -15.85
C GLY A 188 -18.52 -8.92 -15.22
N GLY A 189 -17.38 -8.39 -14.81
CA GLY A 189 -16.40 -9.13 -14.02
C GLY A 189 -16.78 -9.14 -12.54
N ASP A 190 -16.58 -10.27 -11.85
CA ASP A 190 -16.76 -10.41 -10.39
C ASP A 190 -15.63 -9.68 -9.61
N ALA A 191 -15.51 -8.36 -9.82
CA ALA A 191 -14.58 -7.56 -9.03
C ALA A 191 -15.23 -7.24 -7.66
N HIS A 192 -15.05 -8.14 -6.69
CA HIS A 192 -15.35 -7.96 -5.25
C HIS A 192 -16.55 -7.05 -4.92
N GLY A 193 -17.74 -7.43 -5.40
CA GLY A 193 -19.03 -6.85 -4.93
C GLY A 193 -19.39 -5.45 -5.40
N VAL A 194 -18.49 -4.65 -5.97
CA VAL A 194 -18.74 -3.24 -6.31
C VAL A 194 -18.99 -3.02 -7.82
N ALA A 195 -18.50 -3.92 -8.68
CA ALA A 195 -18.61 -3.79 -10.13
C ALA A 195 -20.02 -4.01 -10.69
N GLY A 196 -20.95 -4.56 -9.90
CA GLY A 196 -22.31 -4.90 -10.33
C GLY A 196 -23.27 -3.72 -10.51
N GLU A 197 -22.95 -2.54 -9.97
CA GLU A 197 -23.93 -1.42 -9.94
C GLU A 197 -23.71 -0.33 -10.99
N VAL A 198 -22.58 -0.34 -11.71
CA VAL A 198 -22.37 0.61 -12.81
C VAL A 198 -22.95 0.04 -14.11
N SER A 199 -24.25 0.21 -14.29
CA SER A 199 -24.91 -0.13 -15.55
C SER A 199 -24.43 0.80 -16.65
N THR A 200 -23.66 0.26 -17.61
CA THR A 200 -23.11 0.97 -18.77
C THR A 200 -24.14 1.26 -19.87
N ASP A 201 -25.43 0.98 -19.63
CA ASP A 201 -26.46 1.04 -20.66
C ASP A 201 -27.00 2.46 -20.93
N HIS A 202 -26.56 3.47 -20.21
CA HIS A 202 -27.01 4.85 -20.38
C HIS A 202 -25.83 5.83 -20.46
N GLY A 203 -25.26 6.04 -21.64
CA GLY A 203 -24.39 7.17 -21.99
C GLY A 203 -23.23 7.52 -21.03
N THR A 204 -22.15 8.04 -21.57
CA THR A 204 -20.89 8.36 -20.84
C THR A 204 -21.09 9.31 -19.64
N GLU A 205 -22.08 10.22 -19.69
CA GLU A 205 -22.37 11.15 -18.57
C GLU A 205 -22.98 10.44 -17.36
N VAL A 206 -23.84 9.46 -17.58
CA VAL A 206 -24.47 8.67 -16.50
C VAL A 206 -23.43 7.75 -15.83
N ALA A 207 -22.52 7.18 -16.61
CA ALA A 207 -21.43 6.37 -16.09
C ALA A 207 -20.46 7.20 -15.23
N LEU A 208 -20.12 8.42 -15.64
CA LEU A 208 -19.25 9.32 -14.88
C LEU A 208 -19.92 9.80 -13.58
N MET A 209 -21.22 10.07 -13.62
CA MET A 209 -21.98 10.47 -12.43
C MET A 209 -22.13 9.31 -11.43
N GLY A 210 -22.33 8.08 -11.93
CA GLY A 210 -22.33 6.86 -11.15
C GLY A 210 -20.98 6.62 -10.48
N ALA A 211 -19.89 6.77 -11.21
CA ALA A 211 -18.54 6.63 -10.69
C ALA A 211 -18.21 7.67 -9.58
N ALA A 212 -18.63 8.93 -9.78
CA ALA A 212 -18.47 9.97 -8.75
C ALA A 212 -19.30 9.71 -7.49
N THR A 213 -20.52 9.18 -7.66
CA THR A 213 -21.39 8.84 -6.54
C THR A 213 -20.81 7.66 -5.75
N LEU A 214 -20.34 6.63 -6.43
CA LEU A 214 -19.65 5.50 -5.84
C LEU A 214 -18.40 5.96 -5.06
N PHE A 215 -17.57 6.79 -5.68
CA PHE A 215 -16.39 7.33 -5.00
C PHE A 215 -16.76 8.08 -3.72
N MET A 216 -17.78 8.93 -3.77
CA MET A 216 -18.24 9.67 -2.60
C MET A 216 -18.84 8.76 -1.53
N GLN A 217 -19.64 7.77 -1.92
CA GLN A 217 -20.21 6.79 -1.00
C GLN A 217 -19.13 5.98 -0.30
N GLU A 218 -18.19 5.43 -1.07
CA GLU A 218 -17.05 4.66 -0.56
C GLU A 218 -16.17 5.50 0.37
N ALA A 219 -15.68 6.65 -0.10
CA ALA A 219 -14.72 7.44 0.66
C ALA A 219 -15.35 8.11 1.89
N VAL A 220 -16.49 8.77 1.73
CA VAL A 220 -17.15 9.48 2.84
C VAL A 220 -17.80 8.48 3.79
N GLY A 221 -18.43 7.42 3.27
CA GLY A 221 -19.02 6.35 4.09
C GLY A 221 -17.98 5.65 4.95
N GLY A 222 -16.84 5.27 4.36
CA GLY A 222 -15.73 4.67 5.09
C GLY A 222 -15.16 5.58 6.18
N ALA A 223 -14.96 6.87 5.86
CA ALA A 223 -14.48 7.85 6.84
C ALA A 223 -15.47 8.06 8.00
N LEU A 224 -16.75 8.20 7.72
CA LEU A 224 -17.78 8.36 8.74
C LEU A 224 -17.89 7.12 9.62
N LEU A 225 -17.86 5.93 9.04
CA LEU A 225 -17.89 4.66 9.77
C LEU A 225 -16.66 4.55 10.68
N GLY A 226 -15.45 4.82 10.17
CA GLY A 226 -14.22 4.76 10.95
C GLY A 226 -14.19 5.75 12.11
N ILE A 227 -14.64 6.99 11.90
CA ILE A 227 -14.77 7.99 12.97
C ILE A 227 -15.80 7.54 14.01
N THR A 228 -16.95 7.02 13.58
CA THR A 228 -18.03 6.60 14.48
C THR A 228 -17.60 5.41 15.35
N LEU A 229 -17.06 4.36 14.72
CA LEU A 229 -16.58 3.16 15.44
C LEU A 229 -15.38 3.50 16.33
N GLY A 230 -14.41 4.27 15.83
CA GLY A 230 -13.28 4.73 16.62
C GLY A 230 -13.69 5.57 17.82
N TRP A 231 -14.67 6.46 17.66
CA TRP A 231 -15.24 7.23 18.77
C TRP A 231 -15.95 6.34 19.79
N LEU A 232 -16.73 5.37 19.33
CA LEU A 232 -17.41 4.42 20.20
C LEU A 232 -16.41 3.62 21.04
N VAL A 233 -15.40 3.06 20.39
CA VAL A 233 -14.32 2.32 21.04
C VAL A 233 -13.55 3.22 22.02
N PHE A 234 -13.19 4.43 21.63
CA PHE A 234 -12.61 5.41 22.55
C PHE A 234 -13.46 5.64 23.81
N ARG A 235 -14.77 5.74 23.66
CA ARG A 235 -15.67 5.91 24.81
C ARG A 235 -15.65 4.69 25.75
N VAL A 236 -15.54 3.48 25.20
CA VAL A 236 -15.42 2.23 25.98
C VAL A 236 -14.08 2.15 26.69
N MET A 237 -12.98 2.44 25.98
CA MET A 237 -11.62 2.39 26.55
C MET A 237 -11.43 3.36 27.72
N ARG A 238 -12.11 4.49 27.75
CA ARG A 238 -12.11 5.41 28.90
C ARG A 238 -12.67 4.83 30.20
N LEU A 239 -13.41 3.75 30.12
CA LEU A 239 -14.05 3.08 31.27
C LEU A 239 -13.27 1.86 31.77
N ILE A 240 -12.19 1.52 31.05
CA ILE A 240 -11.40 0.31 31.25
C ILE A 240 -9.95 0.76 31.46
N ASP A 241 -9.23 0.06 32.34
CA ASP A 241 -7.79 0.21 32.53
C ASP A 241 -7.17 -1.21 32.62
N ASP A 242 -7.29 -1.94 31.52
CA ASP A 242 -6.74 -3.29 31.34
C ASP A 242 -6.15 -3.38 29.93
N TYR A 243 -4.83 -3.46 29.85
CA TYR A 243 -4.11 -3.45 28.58
C TYR A 243 -4.48 -4.63 27.67
N SER A 244 -4.78 -5.81 28.25
CA SER A 244 -5.15 -6.99 27.46
C SER A 244 -6.50 -6.81 26.79
N LEU A 245 -7.46 -6.25 27.54
CA LEU A 245 -8.80 -5.96 27.04
C LEU A 245 -8.77 -4.81 26.01
N GLU A 246 -7.97 -3.77 26.26
CA GLU A 246 -7.85 -2.65 25.31
C GLU A 246 -7.19 -3.07 23.98
N VAL A 247 -6.15 -3.94 24.03
CA VAL A 247 -5.60 -4.55 22.81
C VAL A 247 -6.67 -5.37 22.08
N LEU A 248 -7.44 -6.19 22.79
CA LEU A 248 -8.51 -6.99 22.17
C LEU A 248 -9.59 -6.11 21.55
N ILE A 249 -9.96 -5.00 22.19
CA ILE A 249 -10.93 -4.04 21.67
C ILE A 249 -10.40 -3.35 20.41
N THR A 250 -9.12 -2.96 20.38
CA THR A 250 -8.52 -2.37 19.17
C THR A 250 -8.40 -3.38 18.02
N LEU A 251 -8.11 -4.66 18.31
CA LEU A 251 -8.19 -5.75 17.32
C LEU A 251 -9.62 -5.93 16.79
N GLY A 252 -10.60 -5.95 17.70
CA GLY A 252 -12.02 -6.03 17.33
C GLY A 252 -12.45 -4.86 16.45
N LEU A 253 -11.94 -3.65 16.70
CA LEU A 253 -12.17 -2.48 15.86
C LEU A 253 -11.53 -2.65 14.48
N ALA A 254 -10.29 -3.10 14.40
CA ALA A 254 -9.58 -3.25 13.14
C ALA A 254 -10.21 -4.33 12.25
N PHE A 255 -10.46 -5.54 12.78
CA PHE A 255 -11.08 -6.63 12.04
C PHE A 255 -12.59 -6.42 11.84
N GLY A 256 -13.32 -6.24 12.94
CA GLY A 256 -14.78 -6.13 12.89
C GLY A 256 -15.27 -4.87 12.17
N GLY A 257 -14.53 -3.77 12.31
CA GLY A 257 -14.80 -2.55 11.57
C GLY A 257 -14.54 -2.70 10.07
N TYR A 258 -13.49 -3.43 9.69
CA TYR A 258 -13.16 -3.73 8.30
C TYR A 258 -14.28 -4.56 7.63
N GLU A 259 -14.64 -5.67 8.25
CA GLU A 259 -15.75 -6.53 7.79
C GLU A 259 -17.09 -5.78 7.72
N LEU A 260 -17.37 -4.94 8.73
CA LEU A 260 -18.57 -4.12 8.71
C LEU A 260 -18.56 -3.11 7.56
N ALA A 261 -17.42 -2.51 7.24
CA ALA A 261 -17.28 -1.60 6.12
C ALA A 261 -17.54 -2.30 4.79
N VAL A 262 -16.99 -3.50 4.59
CA VAL A 262 -17.26 -4.35 3.43
C VAL A 262 -18.75 -4.68 3.33
N ALA A 263 -19.37 -5.10 4.43
CA ALA A 263 -20.80 -5.44 4.47
C ALA A 263 -21.72 -4.24 4.17
N LEU A 264 -21.27 -3.02 4.49
CA LEU A 264 -22.00 -1.77 4.21
C LEU A 264 -21.65 -1.16 2.85
N HIS A 265 -20.82 -1.80 2.04
CA HIS A 265 -20.35 -1.30 0.75
C HIS A 265 -19.72 0.10 0.87
N VAL A 266 -18.83 0.28 1.86
CA VAL A 266 -18.03 1.48 2.05
C VAL A 266 -16.55 1.11 2.20
N SER A 267 -15.64 2.04 1.90
CA SER A 267 -14.20 1.77 1.88
C SER A 267 -13.66 1.31 3.25
N ALA A 268 -13.38 0.02 3.36
CA ALA A 268 -12.78 -0.58 4.54
C ALA A 268 -11.35 -0.04 4.81
N PRO A 269 -10.47 0.21 3.82
CA PRO A 269 -9.20 0.88 4.02
C PRO A 269 -9.33 2.27 4.64
N ILE A 270 -10.24 3.10 4.16
CA ILE A 270 -10.46 4.45 4.71
C ILE A 270 -11.05 4.38 6.12
N MET A 271 -11.95 3.42 6.37
CA MET A 271 -12.46 3.15 7.72
C MET A 271 -11.33 2.84 8.69
N ALA A 272 -10.44 1.91 8.34
CA ALA A 272 -9.30 1.50 9.18
C ALA A 272 -8.37 2.68 9.49
N VAL A 273 -8.07 3.52 8.49
CA VAL A 273 -7.26 4.74 8.65
C VAL A 273 -7.92 5.72 9.64
N CYS A 274 -9.20 6.04 9.45
CA CYS A 274 -9.89 7.02 10.29
C CYS A 274 -10.04 6.52 11.73
N ALA A 275 -10.35 5.23 11.91
CA ALA A 275 -10.43 4.61 13.23
C ALA A 275 -9.05 4.57 13.92
N GLY A 276 -8.00 4.15 13.22
CA GLY A 276 -6.63 4.10 13.74
C GLY A 276 -6.10 5.48 14.16
N LEU A 277 -6.30 6.52 13.33
CA LEU A 277 -5.94 7.90 13.68
C LEU A 277 -6.64 8.38 14.96
N LEU A 278 -7.93 8.08 15.11
CA LEU A 278 -8.69 8.51 16.28
C LEU A 278 -8.20 7.83 17.56
N ILE A 279 -7.97 6.52 17.51
CA ILE A 279 -7.45 5.76 18.65
C ILE A 279 -6.02 6.17 18.99
N GLY A 280 -5.16 6.35 17.98
CA GLY A 280 -3.74 6.67 18.17
C GLY A 280 -3.47 8.07 18.77
N ASP A 281 -4.33 9.06 18.55
CA ASP A 281 -4.16 10.41 19.10
C ASP A 281 -5.11 10.71 20.25
N ILE A 282 -6.42 10.72 20.00
CA ILE A 282 -7.43 11.06 21.02
C ILE A 282 -7.55 9.93 22.05
N GLY A 283 -7.59 8.68 21.57
CA GLY A 283 -7.63 7.49 22.42
C GLY A 283 -6.40 7.42 23.33
N ALA A 284 -5.23 7.57 22.76
CA ALA A 284 -3.96 7.51 23.49
C ALA A 284 -3.79 8.63 24.55
N LYS A 285 -4.32 9.83 24.28
CA LYS A 285 -4.19 10.98 25.19
C LYS A 285 -5.24 11.03 26.30
N HIS A 286 -6.44 10.54 26.03
CA HIS A 286 -7.60 10.75 26.91
C HIS A 286 -8.36 9.46 27.25
N GLY A 287 -8.02 8.35 26.62
CA GLY A 287 -8.69 7.06 26.77
C GLY A 287 -7.87 6.00 27.48
N MET A 288 -6.53 6.08 27.43
CA MET A 288 -5.62 5.07 27.94
C MET A 288 -4.76 5.61 29.09
N SER A 289 -4.39 4.75 30.05
CA SER A 289 -3.31 5.03 30.99
C SER A 289 -1.95 4.98 30.28
N GLU A 290 -0.89 5.51 30.91
CA GLU A 290 0.46 5.45 30.33
C GLU A 290 0.95 4.00 30.13
N GLU A 291 0.59 3.11 31.04
CA GLU A 291 0.93 1.69 30.96
C GLU A 291 0.22 1.01 29.80
N THR A 292 -1.09 1.14 29.71
CA THR A 292 -1.90 0.56 28.62
C THR A 292 -1.49 1.08 27.27
N ARG A 293 -1.27 2.38 27.14
CA ARG A 293 -0.78 2.99 25.91
C ARG A 293 0.52 2.34 25.43
N LYS A 294 1.48 2.10 26.33
CA LYS A 294 2.75 1.46 26.00
C LYS A 294 2.55 0.05 25.44
N TYR A 295 1.63 -0.73 26.00
CA TYR A 295 1.34 -2.08 25.52
C TYR A 295 0.60 -2.08 24.20
N VAL A 296 -0.38 -1.21 24.01
CA VAL A 296 -1.12 -1.07 22.75
C VAL A 296 -0.17 -0.64 21.62
N ASP A 297 0.67 0.37 21.86
CA ASP A 297 1.67 0.84 20.90
C ASP A 297 2.67 -0.28 20.54
N ALA A 298 3.18 -1.02 21.53
CA ALA A 298 4.13 -2.10 21.31
C ALA A 298 3.49 -3.27 20.54
N PHE A 299 2.24 -3.63 20.87
CA PHE A 299 1.49 -4.67 20.19
C PHE A 299 1.27 -4.33 18.71
N TRP A 300 0.75 -3.14 18.42
CA TRP A 300 0.46 -2.73 17.04
C TRP A 300 1.72 -2.55 16.22
N LYS A 301 2.81 -2.09 16.82
CA LYS A 301 4.12 -2.06 16.16
C LYS A 301 4.61 -3.46 15.81
N LEU A 302 4.43 -4.44 16.71
CA LEU A 302 4.82 -5.83 16.44
C LEU A 302 3.97 -6.45 15.34
N ILE A 303 2.66 -6.22 15.34
CA ILE A 303 1.75 -6.66 14.28
C ILE A 303 2.15 -6.06 12.94
N ASP A 304 2.42 -4.75 12.88
CA ASP A 304 2.90 -4.08 11.67
C ASP A 304 4.19 -4.72 11.14
N GLU A 305 5.18 -4.97 11.99
CA GLU A 305 6.45 -5.59 11.60
C GLU A 305 6.26 -7.03 11.09
N ILE A 306 5.38 -7.83 11.72
CA ILE A 306 5.09 -9.21 11.30
C ILE A 306 4.35 -9.23 9.97
N LEU A 307 3.30 -8.43 9.82
CA LEU A 307 2.52 -8.38 8.59
C LEU A 307 3.37 -7.89 7.41
N ASN A 308 4.22 -6.89 7.63
CA ASN A 308 5.16 -6.43 6.61
C ASN A 308 6.20 -7.51 6.25
N ALA A 309 6.70 -8.28 7.23
CA ALA A 309 7.63 -9.38 6.95
C ALA A 309 6.98 -10.44 6.04
N VAL A 310 5.73 -10.81 6.31
CA VAL A 310 4.95 -11.74 5.48
C VAL A 310 4.66 -11.14 4.11
N LEU A 311 4.28 -9.86 4.04
CA LEU A 311 4.00 -9.15 2.80
C LEU A 311 5.22 -9.13 1.86
N PHE A 312 6.40 -8.73 2.38
CA PHE A 312 7.62 -8.67 1.58
C PHE A 312 8.15 -10.07 1.19
N LEU A 313 7.91 -11.09 2.03
CA LEU A 313 8.14 -12.48 1.67
C LEU A 313 7.27 -12.88 0.48
N LEU A 314 5.97 -12.63 0.56
CA LEU A 314 5.01 -12.96 -0.50
C LEU A 314 5.35 -12.28 -1.81
N ILE A 315 5.69 -10.98 -1.80
CA ILE A 315 6.14 -10.28 -3.00
C ILE A 315 7.36 -10.98 -3.62
N GLY A 316 8.31 -11.45 -2.82
CA GLY A 316 9.48 -12.16 -3.33
C GLY A 316 9.16 -13.56 -3.89
N LEU A 317 8.13 -14.23 -3.37
CA LEU A 317 7.66 -15.51 -3.88
C LEU A 317 6.80 -15.38 -5.14
N GLU A 318 6.13 -14.23 -5.32
CA GLU A 318 5.23 -13.99 -6.45
C GLU A 318 5.97 -13.95 -7.81
N VAL A 319 7.29 -13.94 -7.82
CA VAL A 319 8.10 -14.09 -9.04
C VAL A 319 7.76 -15.37 -9.83
N PHE A 320 7.24 -16.41 -9.16
CA PHE A 320 6.79 -17.64 -9.83
C PHE A 320 5.50 -17.46 -10.65
N ALA A 321 4.67 -16.45 -10.35
CA ALA A 321 3.46 -16.14 -11.09
C ALA A 321 3.72 -15.20 -12.28
N VAL A 322 4.88 -14.53 -12.31
CA VAL A 322 5.23 -13.56 -13.34
C VAL A 322 5.86 -14.27 -14.55
N THR A 323 5.39 -13.92 -15.75
CA THR A 323 5.95 -14.41 -17.01
C THR A 323 6.98 -13.41 -17.55
N PHE A 324 8.19 -13.88 -17.83
CA PHE A 324 9.27 -13.05 -18.34
C PHE A 324 9.52 -13.30 -19.83
N THR A 325 8.90 -12.46 -20.70
CA THR A 325 9.22 -12.40 -22.14
C THR A 325 9.92 -11.08 -22.44
N SER A 326 10.65 -11.01 -23.55
CA SER A 326 11.37 -9.80 -23.96
C SER A 326 10.47 -8.57 -24.02
N ASP A 327 9.27 -8.72 -24.58
CA ASP A 327 8.32 -7.62 -24.80
C ASP A 327 7.74 -7.12 -23.46
N LEU A 328 7.43 -8.05 -22.54
CA LEU A 328 6.95 -7.72 -21.19
C LEU A 328 8.03 -7.02 -20.36
N LEU A 329 9.30 -7.42 -20.50
CA LEU A 329 10.42 -6.77 -19.83
C LEU A 329 10.67 -5.35 -20.35
N VAL A 330 10.53 -5.12 -21.65
CA VAL A 330 10.64 -3.76 -22.23
C VAL A 330 9.51 -2.88 -21.69
N ALA A 331 8.27 -3.35 -21.74
CA ALA A 331 7.10 -2.62 -21.23
C ALA A 331 7.23 -2.32 -19.73
N GLY A 332 7.69 -3.30 -18.92
CA GLY A 332 7.93 -3.13 -17.49
C GLY A 332 9.03 -2.10 -17.18
N THR A 333 10.12 -2.09 -17.99
CA THR A 333 11.18 -1.09 -17.84
C THR A 333 10.67 0.32 -18.16
N MET A 334 9.84 0.47 -19.20
CA MET A 334 9.19 1.74 -19.51
C MET A 334 8.18 2.16 -18.44
N ALA A 335 7.48 1.18 -17.84
CA ALA A 335 6.56 1.43 -16.72
C ALA A 335 7.30 2.00 -15.49
N ILE A 336 8.54 1.57 -15.19
CA ILE A 336 9.36 2.15 -14.12
C ILE A 336 9.61 3.64 -14.38
N ALA A 337 10.07 4.00 -15.57
CA ALA A 337 10.34 5.39 -15.93
C ALA A 337 9.07 6.25 -15.86
N LEU A 338 7.97 5.70 -16.37
CA LEU A 338 6.66 6.36 -16.37
C LEU A 338 6.11 6.55 -14.93
N ALA A 339 6.22 5.55 -14.07
CA ALA A 339 5.83 5.64 -12.66
C ALA A 339 6.63 6.67 -11.89
N LEU A 340 7.96 6.76 -12.14
CA LEU A 340 8.82 7.79 -11.55
C LEU A 340 8.43 9.20 -12.01
N PHE A 341 8.16 9.37 -13.31
CA PHE A 341 7.70 10.65 -13.86
C PHE A 341 6.34 11.06 -13.30
N ALA A 342 5.39 10.12 -13.25
CA ALA A 342 4.07 10.34 -12.66
C ALA A 342 4.19 10.71 -11.17
N ARG A 343 5.05 10.04 -10.43
CA ARG A 343 5.32 10.36 -9.02
C ARG A 343 5.91 11.76 -8.86
N LEU A 344 6.86 12.14 -9.70
CA LEU A 344 7.39 13.51 -9.69
C LEU A 344 6.29 14.55 -9.90
N ALA A 345 5.41 14.35 -10.87
CA ALA A 345 4.28 15.24 -11.15
C ALA A 345 3.28 15.27 -9.99
N ALA A 346 2.94 14.10 -9.43
CA ALA A 346 2.02 13.95 -8.31
C ALA A 346 2.50 14.66 -7.02
N VAL A 347 3.82 14.80 -6.85
CA VAL A 347 4.42 15.54 -5.73
C VAL A 347 4.62 17.02 -6.09
N ALA A 348 5.23 17.28 -7.26
CA ALA A 348 5.61 18.65 -7.63
C ALA A 348 4.42 19.57 -7.83
N VAL A 349 3.34 19.10 -8.47
CA VAL A 349 2.16 19.93 -8.74
C VAL A 349 1.49 20.40 -7.45
N PRO A 350 1.13 19.54 -6.48
CA PRO A 350 0.57 20.01 -5.20
C PRO A 350 1.52 20.92 -4.41
N VAL A 351 2.82 20.62 -4.38
CA VAL A 351 3.82 21.46 -3.68
C VAL A 351 3.89 22.84 -4.32
N LEU A 352 3.99 22.93 -5.64
CA LEU A 352 4.05 24.21 -6.35
C LEU A 352 2.76 25.02 -6.21
N LEU A 353 1.60 24.38 -6.24
CA LEU A 353 0.31 25.01 -6.00
C LEU A 353 0.19 25.61 -4.59
N LEU A 354 0.78 24.95 -3.59
CA LEU A 354 0.75 25.43 -2.20
C LEU A 354 1.91 26.36 -1.85
N GLN A 355 2.95 26.42 -2.66
CA GLN A 355 4.15 27.24 -2.40
C GLN A 355 3.86 28.71 -2.10
N PRO A 356 2.89 29.40 -2.78
CA PRO A 356 2.53 30.78 -2.46
C PRO A 356 1.96 30.97 -1.05
N PHE A 357 1.41 29.91 -0.48
CA PHE A 357 0.73 29.94 0.84
C PHE A 357 1.56 29.32 1.96
N ARG A 358 2.63 28.60 1.62
CA ARG A 358 3.51 27.88 2.56
C ARG A 358 4.94 27.83 2.04
N GLY A 359 5.89 28.15 2.92
CA GLY A 359 7.30 27.88 2.65
C GLY A 359 7.60 26.38 2.70
N PHE A 360 8.02 25.80 1.57
CA PHE A 360 8.55 24.44 1.53
C PHE A 360 10.07 24.46 1.51
N SER A 361 10.72 23.58 2.26
CA SER A 361 12.17 23.42 2.15
C SER A 361 12.52 22.84 0.77
N GLY A 362 13.65 23.25 0.19
CA GLY A 362 14.09 22.82 -1.16
C GLY A 362 14.27 21.32 -1.35
N GLY A 363 14.22 20.52 -0.27
CA GLY A 363 14.36 19.07 -0.30
C GLY A 363 13.05 18.28 -0.35
N VAL A 364 11.88 18.91 -0.22
CA VAL A 364 10.58 18.21 -0.11
C VAL A 364 10.27 17.42 -1.38
N ILE A 365 10.32 18.07 -2.56
CA ILE A 365 10.00 17.42 -3.83
C ILE A 365 10.90 16.20 -4.10
N PRO A 366 12.25 16.30 -4.11
CA PRO A 366 13.09 15.15 -4.41
C PRO A 366 12.95 14.01 -3.39
N ILE A 367 12.82 14.32 -2.09
CA ILE A 367 12.68 13.29 -1.05
C ILE A 367 11.32 12.58 -1.16
N MET A 368 10.22 13.32 -1.33
CA MET A 368 8.89 12.71 -1.46
C MET A 368 8.70 11.97 -2.80
N THR A 369 9.34 12.45 -3.87
CA THR A 369 9.34 11.75 -5.16
C THR A 369 10.09 10.42 -5.06
N TRP A 370 11.31 10.44 -4.56
CA TRP A 370 12.15 9.24 -4.46
C TRP A 370 11.72 8.31 -3.33
N GLY A 371 11.16 8.86 -2.24
CA GLY A 371 10.61 8.13 -1.10
C GLY A 371 9.18 7.62 -1.30
N GLY A 372 8.53 7.90 -2.44
CA GLY A 372 7.23 7.31 -2.76
C GLY A 372 7.39 5.88 -3.24
N LEU A 373 7.76 4.97 -2.33
CA LEU A 373 7.96 3.56 -2.65
C LEU A 373 6.64 2.89 -2.99
N LYS A 374 6.67 1.99 -3.97
CA LYS A 374 5.52 1.15 -4.34
C LYS A 374 5.60 -0.14 -3.55
N GLY A 375 4.49 -0.55 -2.94
CA GLY A 375 4.43 -1.69 -2.02
C GLY A 375 3.60 -2.86 -2.53
N GLY A 376 3.30 -3.78 -1.61
CA GLY A 376 2.55 -4.99 -1.89
C GLY A 376 1.11 -4.77 -2.31
N ILE A 377 0.49 -3.65 -1.91
CA ILE A 377 -0.86 -3.30 -2.31
C ILE A 377 -0.98 -3.24 -3.84
N SER A 378 0.00 -2.65 -4.54
CA SER A 378 0.01 -2.61 -6.01
C SER A 378 0.04 -4.01 -6.64
N VAL A 379 0.79 -4.95 -6.04
CA VAL A 379 0.86 -6.35 -6.53
C VAL A 379 -0.46 -7.06 -6.27
N ALA A 380 -1.05 -6.92 -5.09
CA ALA A 380 -2.33 -7.52 -4.77
C ALA A 380 -3.46 -7.03 -5.67
N LEU A 381 -3.53 -5.72 -5.92
CA LEU A 381 -4.50 -5.13 -6.85
C LEU A 381 -4.31 -5.62 -8.29
N ALA A 382 -3.06 -5.87 -8.71
CA ALA A 382 -2.80 -6.43 -10.04
C ALA A 382 -3.23 -7.90 -10.13
N LEU A 383 -3.07 -8.67 -9.06
CA LEU A 383 -3.50 -10.07 -8.98
C LEU A 383 -5.03 -10.20 -8.93
N SER A 384 -5.72 -9.28 -8.24
CA SER A 384 -7.19 -9.26 -8.13
C SER A 384 -7.91 -8.88 -9.42
N LEU A 385 -7.17 -8.45 -10.46
CA LEU A 385 -7.79 -8.13 -11.76
C LEU A 385 -8.49 -9.33 -12.36
N PRO A 386 -9.64 -9.13 -13.02
CA PRO A 386 -10.28 -10.17 -13.83
C PRO A 386 -9.33 -10.73 -14.90
N ASP A 387 -9.50 -12.01 -15.25
CA ASP A 387 -8.70 -12.63 -16.29
C ASP A 387 -8.93 -11.95 -17.63
N SER A 388 -7.84 -11.51 -18.24
CA SER A 388 -7.83 -10.78 -19.51
C SER A 388 -6.49 -10.95 -20.21
N ASP A 389 -6.44 -10.71 -21.50
CA ASP A 389 -5.20 -10.75 -22.29
C ASP A 389 -4.15 -9.75 -21.78
N TRP A 390 -4.58 -8.73 -21.07
CA TRP A 390 -3.72 -7.66 -20.52
C TRP A 390 -3.20 -7.92 -19.10
N LYS A 391 -3.83 -8.85 -18.36
CA LYS A 391 -3.43 -9.15 -16.97
C LYS A 391 -1.95 -9.57 -16.84
N PRO A 392 -1.39 -10.44 -17.70
CA PRO A 392 0.04 -10.80 -17.60
C PRO A 392 0.98 -9.60 -17.79
N LEU A 393 0.64 -8.68 -18.68
CA LEU A 393 1.42 -7.45 -18.91
C LEU A 393 1.35 -6.53 -17.69
N ILE A 394 0.16 -6.32 -17.15
CA ILE A 394 -0.06 -5.49 -15.95
C ILE A 394 0.69 -6.08 -14.75
N LEU A 395 0.58 -7.38 -14.51
CA LEU A 395 1.30 -8.08 -13.43
C LEU A 395 2.81 -7.91 -13.55
N THR A 396 3.36 -8.19 -14.74
CA THR A 396 4.80 -8.07 -14.97
C THR A 396 5.28 -6.63 -14.77
N ALA A 397 4.59 -5.66 -15.33
CA ALA A 397 4.93 -4.24 -15.20
C ALA A 397 4.85 -3.78 -13.74
N THR A 398 3.78 -4.15 -13.03
CA THR A 398 3.60 -3.85 -11.60
C THR A 398 4.73 -4.44 -10.77
N TYR A 399 5.03 -5.72 -10.98
CA TYR A 399 6.07 -6.42 -10.27
C TYR A 399 7.44 -5.76 -10.47
N MET A 400 7.80 -5.42 -11.71
CA MET A 400 9.06 -4.74 -12.02
C MET A 400 9.14 -3.35 -11.36
N VAL A 401 8.05 -2.58 -11.38
CA VAL A 401 8.00 -1.27 -10.71
C VAL A 401 8.16 -1.42 -9.20
N VAL A 402 7.47 -2.38 -8.58
CA VAL A 402 7.53 -2.62 -7.12
C VAL A 402 8.93 -3.07 -6.70
N ILE A 403 9.52 -4.05 -7.39
CA ILE A 403 10.89 -4.53 -7.09
C ILE A 403 11.91 -3.41 -7.24
N PHE A 404 11.86 -2.66 -8.34
CA PHE A 404 12.74 -1.49 -8.53
C PHE A 404 12.55 -0.47 -7.40
N SER A 405 11.33 -0.18 -7.05
CA SER A 405 11.01 0.79 -6.00
C SER A 405 11.57 0.36 -4.64
N ILE A 406 11.30 -0.88 -4.22
CA ILE A 406 11.74 -1.35 -2.90
C ILE A 406 13.26 -1.49 -2.84
N ILE A 407 13.89 -2.08 -3.87
CA ILE A 407 15.33 -2.34 -3.85
C ILE A 407 16.11 -1.06 -4.17
N VAL A 408 15.85 -0.42 -5.32
CA VAL A 408 16.68 0.70 -5.78
C VAL A 408 16.34 1.98 -5.01
N GLN A 409 15.09 2.40 -5.01
CA GLN A 409 14.70 3.60 -4.29
C GLN A 409 14.84 3.41 -2.77
N GLY A 410 14.38 2.29 -2.22
CA GLY A 410 14.45 2.00 -0.79
C GLY A 410 15.87 2.04 -0.24
N LEU A 411 16.85 1.42 -0.90
CA LEU A 411 18.25 1.44 -0.46
C LEU A 411 18.98 2.78 -0.69
N THR A 412 18.44 3.65 -1.54
CA THR A 412 19.10 4.92 -1.91
C THR A 412 18.44 6.16 -1.30
N VAL A 413 17.19 6.05 -0.83
CA VAL A 413 16.42 7.19 -0.29
C VAL A 413 17.10 7.85 0.92
N ALA A 414 17.69 7.06 1.83
CA ALA A 414 18.43 7.61 2.98
C ALA A 414 19.65 8.45 2.55
N LYS A 415 20.36 8.02 1.50
CA LYS A 415 21.49 8.78 0.95
C LYS A 415 21.04 10.12 0.36
N LEU A 416 19.90 10.10 -0.34
CA LEU A 416 19.29 11.32 -0.89
C LEU A 416 18.85 12.25 0.24
N ALA A 417 18.14 11.73 1.24
CA ALA A 417 17.64 12.48 2.39
C ALA A 417 18.79 13.16 3.17
N ASN A 418 19.90 12.45 3.37
CA ASN A 418 21.09 12.99 4.03
C ASN A 418 21.79 14.11 3.22
N ARG A 419 21.66 14.11 1.90
CA ARG A 419 22.25 15.17 1.03
C ARG A 419 21.37 16.41 0.94
N VAL A 420 20.05 16.24 0.88
CA VAL A 420 19.10 17.31 0.56
C VAL A 420 18.34 17.78 1.80
N GLY A 421 18.14 16.92 2.81
CA GLY A 421 17.32 17.17 3.99
C GLY A 421 17.98 17.99 5.11
N ARG A 422 19.24 18.38 4.97
CA ARG A 422 20.01 19.11 6.01
C ARG A 422 19.82 20.62 6.01
N ALA A 423 19.09 21.19 5.06
CA ALA A 423 18.82 22.64 5.09
C ALA A 423 17.91 23.01 6.28
N PRO A 424 18.18 24.08 7.05
CA PRO A 424 17.31 24.50 8.13
C PRO A 424 15.90 24.80 7.62
N ASP A 425 14.86 24.43 8.38
CA ASP A 425 13.51 24.89 8.08
C ASP A 425 13.52 26.41 8.15
N LEU A 426 13.27 27.06 7.03
CA LEU A 426 12.88 28.46 7.06
C LEU A 426 11.51 28.48 7.75
N MET A 427 11.50 29.00 9.00
CA MET A 427 10.30 29.21 9.80
C MET A 427 9.31 30.13 9.09
#